data_c2e2bece9d20bdf476f3d6adc67eaaa0
#
_entry.id   c2e2bece9d20bdf476f3d6adc67eaaa0
#
_cell.length_a   1.000
_cell.length_b   1.000
_cell.length_c   1.000
_cell.angle_alpha   90.00
_cell.angle_beta   90.00
_cell.angle_gamma   90.00
#
_symmetry.space_group_name_H-M   'P 1'
#
loop_
_entity.id
_entity.type
_entity.pdbx_description
1 polymer ?
#
loop_
_entity_poly.entity_id
_entity_poly.type
_entity_poly.pdbx_seq_one_letter_code
_entity_poly.pdbx_strand_id
1 'polypeptide(L)'
;MQIYLAPLQGLTDRIFREAFSKNIGLFDKTFSPFIRVQNDTFYRPSQCNDILEEFNHFQKPIPQFLGNDAASFQKFEELCIENGYKEVNINMGCPYP
;
A
#
# COMPACT_ATOMS: atom_id res chain seq x y z
N MET A 1 2.95 -5.12 23.43
CA MET A 1 1.92 -4.40 22.67
C MET A 1 2.43 -4.13 21.27
N GLN A 2 1.64 -4.40 20.25
CA GLN A 2 1.97 -4.07 18.88
C GLN A 2 1.19 -2.83 18.44
N ILE A 3 1.86 -1.94 17.71
CA ILE A 3 1.26 -0.69 17.24
C ILE A 3 1.30 -0.68 15.71
N TYR A 4 0.13 -0.59 15.09
CA TYR A 4 -0.02 -0.58 13.65
C TYR A 4 -0.50 0.79 13.18
N LEU A 5 0.07 1.26 12.07
CA LEU A 5 -0.43 2.45 11.40
C LEU A 5 -1.50 2.05 10.40
N ALA A 6 -2.74 2.47 10.66
CA ALA A 6 -3.85 2.20 9.75
C ALA A 6 -3.69 3.01 8.45
N PRO A 7 -4.12 2.45 7.31
CA PRO A 7 -4.05 3.18 6.05
C PRO A 7 -5.14 4.26 5.99
N LEU A 8 -4.72 5.50 5.73
CA LEU A 8 -5.63 6.62 5.50
C LEU A 8 -5.26 7.27 4.19
N GLN A 9 -6.19 7.27 3.25
CA GLN A 9 -5.94 7.81 1.93
C GLN A 9 -5.61 9.32 2.02
N GLY A 10 -4.51 9.71 1.38
CA GLY A 10 -4.05 11.09 1.38
C GLY A 10 -3.30 11.53 2.63
N LEU A 11 -3.18 10.66 3.65
CA LEU A 11 -2.47 11.00 4.89
C LEU A 11 -1.29 10.07 5.16
N THR A 12 -1.50 8.75 5.11
CA THR A 12 -0.44 7.77 5.43
C THR A 12 0.34 7.34 4.20
N ASP A 13 0.67 8.30 3.34
CA ASP A 13 1.48 8.05 2.16
C ASP A 13 2.96 7.80 2.52
N ARG A 14 3.77 7.53 1.49
CA ARG A 14 5.20 7.25 1.69
C ARG A 14 5.92 8.41 2.36
N ILE A 15 5.53 9.63 2.07
CA ILE A 15 6.18 10.83 2.64
C ILE A 15 5.94 10.90 4.14
N PHE A 16 4.70 10.72 4.57
CA PHE A 16 4.36 10.70 6.00
C PHE A 16 5.10 9.57 6.72
N ARG A 17 5.05 8.35 6.16
CA ARG A 17 5.66 7.18 6.79
C ARG A 17 7.17 7.31 6.90
N GLU A 18 7.84 7.80 5.87
CA GLU A 18 9.29 8.02 5.90
C GLU A 18 9.66 9.09 6.93
N ALA A 19 8.94 10.21 6.95
CA ALA A 19 9.20 11.28 7.91
C ALA A 19 8.99 10.82 9.35
N PHE A 20 7.91 10.07 9.61
CA PHE A 20 7.64 9.54 10.95
C PHE A 20 8.72 8.56 11.38
N SER A 21 9.05 7.60 10.52
CA SER A 21 10.03 6.56 10.84
C SER A 21 11.42 7.15 11.08
N LYS A 22 11.79 8.17 10.33
CA LYS A 22 13.08 8.82 10.47
C LYS A 22 13.21 9.61 11.77
N ASN A 23 12.14 10.29 12.20
CA ASN A 23 12.21 11.29 13.27
C ASN A 23 11.62 10.81 14.59
N ILE A 24 10.67 9.90 14.60
CA ILE A 24 9.92 9.48 15.79
C ILE A 24 10.15 8.02 16.13
N GLY A 25 10.05 7.12 15.14
CA GLY A 25 10.24 5.69 15.36
C GLY A 25 9.44 4.85 14.37
N LEU A 26 9.54 3.52 14.54
CA LEU A 26 8.88 2.57 13.67
C LEU A 26 7.61 2.03 14.31
N PHE A 27 6.60 1.78 13.49
CA PHE A 27 5.43 1.01 13.89
C PHE A 27 5.76 -0.48 13.78
N ASP A 28 5.00 -1.33 14.46
CA ASP A 28 5.11 -2.77 14.27
C ASP A 28 4.71 -3.16 12.84
N LYS A 29 3.64 -2.55 12.35
CA LYS A 29 3.23 -2.68 10.94
C LYS A 29 2.65 -1.37 10.45
N THR A 30 2.92 -1.06 9.19
CA THR A 30 2.26 0.04 8.48
C THR A 30 1.56 -0.53 7.26
N PHE A 31 0.51 0.14 6.81
CA PHE A 31 -0.21 -0.22 5.61
C PHE A 31 -0.15 0.94 4.63
N SER A 32 0.02 0.64 3.36
CA SER A 32 -0.10 1.69 2.35
C SER A 32 -1.55 2.14 2.23
N PRO A 33 -1.81 3.38 1.80
CA PRO A 33 -3.12 3.72 1.27
C PRO A 33 -3.47 2.74 0.15
N PHE A 34 -4.76 2.53 -0.12
CA PHE A 34 -5.14 1.53 -1.11
C PHE A 34 -4.61 1.89 -2.50
N ILE A 35 -4.22 0.85 -3.24
CA ILE A 35 -3.89 0.94 -4.65
C ILE A 35 -5.07 0.33 -5.40
N ARG A 36 -5.81 1.18 -6.12
CA ARG A 36 -7.02 0.74 -6.82
C ARG A 36 -6.68 0.22 -8.20
N VAL A 37 -7.10 -1.01 -8.48
CA VAL A 37 -7.00 -1.61 -9.80
C VAL A 37 -8.41 -1.95 -10.26
N GLN A 38 -8.77 -1.50 -11.46
CA GLN A 38 -10.09 -1.71 -12.03
C GLN A 38 -9.94 -2.04 -13.50
N ASN A 39 -10.62 -3.10 -13.93
CA ASN A 39 -10.54 -3.57 -15.33
C ASN A 39 -9.09 -3.81 -15.76
N ASP A 40 -8.32 -4.46 -14.89
CA ASP A 40 -6.91 -4.79 -15.12
C ASP A 40 -6.04 -3.55 -15.40
N THR A 41 -6.41 -2.39 -14.84
CA THR A 41 -5.69 -1.13 -15.00
C THR A 41 -5.60 -0.41 -13.67
N PHE A 42 -4.42 0.10 -13.34
CA PHE A 42 -4.25 0.95 -12.16
C PHE A 42 -5.06 2.23 -12.35
N TYR A 43 -5.98 2.49 -11.43
CA TYR A 43 -6.86 3.64 -11.50
C TYR A 43 -6.08 4.96 -11.42
N ARG A 44 -5.12 5.02 -10.50
CA ARG A 44 -4.18 6.13 -10.38
C ARG A 44 -2.77 5.56 -10.26
N PRO A 45 -1.99 5.55 -11.33
CA PRO A 45 -0.64 4.99 -11.28
C PRO A 45 0.25 5.59 -10.19
N SER A 46 0.02 6.85 -9.81
CA SER A 46 0.78 7.49 -8.73
C SER A 46 0.57 6.82 -7.37
N GLN A 47 -0.53 6.08 -7.16
CA GLN A 47 -0.73 5.33 -5.92
C GLN A 47 0.33 4.24 -5.74
N CYS A 48 0.88 3.74 -6.84
CA CYS A 48 1.93 2.72 -6.79
C CYS A 48 3.20 3.25 -6.15
N ASN A 49 3.43 4.55 -6.16
CA ASN A 49 4.63 5.14 -5.54
C ASN A 49 4.71 4.85 -4.04
N ASP A 50 3.56 4.63 -3.39
CA ASP A 50 3.53 4.37 -1.95
C ASP A 50 4.20 3.05 -1.58
N ILE A 51 4.36 2.13 -2.52
CA ILE A 51 4.96 0.82 -2.26
C ILE A 51 6.25 0.57 -3.02
N LEU A 52 6.72 1.52 -3.84
CA LEU A 52 7.98 1.34 -4.55
C LEU A 52 9.13 1.26 -3.56
N GLU A 53 10.01 0.30 -3.78
CA GLU A 53 11.16 0.07 -2.90
C GLU A 53 12.03 1.31 -2.76
N GLU A 54 12.24 2.04 -3.83
CA GLU A 54 13.09 3.23 -3.84
C GLU A 54 12.58 4.37 -2.96
N PHE A 55 11.29 4.35 -2.57
CA PHE A 55 10.68 5.38 -1.74
C PHE A 55 10.38 4.92 -0.31
N ASN A 56 10.77 3.69 0.06
CA ASN A 56 10.48 3.13 1.39
C ASN A 56 11.76 2.64 2.04
N HIS A 57 12.56 3.60 2.56
CA HIS A 57 13.90 3.32 3.08
C HIS A 57 13.92 2.86 4.53
N PHE A 58 12.96 3.29 5.35
CA PHE A 58 12.98 3.01 6.78
C PHE A 58 12.06 1.87 7.17
N GLN A 59 10.84 1.87 6.67
CA GLN A 59 9.88 0.82 6.96
C GLN A 59 8.98 0.60 5.75
N LYS A 60 9.00 -0.64 5.24
CA LYS A 60 8.10 -1.02 4.14
C LYS A 60 6.69 -1.22 4.68
N PRO A 61 5.68 -0.67 4.00
CA PRO A 61 4.29 -0.93 4.39
C PRO A 61 3.84 -2.30 3.90
N ILE A 62 2.70 -2.75 4.41
CA ILE A 62 1.96 -3.84 3.78
C ILE A 62 1.13 -3.20 2.67
N PRO A 63 1.33 -3.56 1.40
CA PRO A 63 0.55 -2.98 0.31
C PRO A 63 -0.93 -3.34 0.44
N GLN A 64 -1.80 -2.37 0.18
CA GLN A 64 -3.24 -2.61 0.23
C GLN A 64 -3.84 -2.53 -1.16
N PHE A 65 -4.57 -3.58 -1.53
CA PHE A 65 -5.29 -3.68 -2.79
C PHE A 65 -6.73 -3.22 -2.61
N LEU A 66 -7.23 -2.45 -3.57
CA LEU A 66 -8.66 -2.15 -3.69
C LEU A 66 -9.14 -2.58 -5.06
N GLY A 67 -10.02 -3.55 -5.10
CA GLY A 67 -10.58 -4.09 -6.33
C GLY A 67 -11.45 -5.29 -6.04
N ASN A 68 -12.03 -5.87 -7.09
CA ASN A 68 -13.00 -6.94 -6.91
C ASN A 68 -12.91 -8.07 -7.96
N ASP A 69 -11.84 -8.16 -8.70
CA ASP A 69 -11.67 -9.21 -9.69
C ASP A 69 -10.25 -9.79 -9.68
N ALA A 70 -10.14 -11.04 -10.15
CA ALA A 70 -8.88 -11.78 -10.07
C ALA A 70 -7.80 -11.22 -10.98
N ALA A 71 -8.15 -10.73 -12.16
CA ALA A 71 -7.18 -10.20 -13.11
C ALA A 71 -6.54 -8.91 -12.55
N SER A 72 -7.35 -8.05 -11.95
CA SER A 72 -6.84 -6.83 -11.30
C SER A 72 -5.95 -7.16 -10.12
N PHE A 73 -6.32 -8.15 -9.31
CA PHE A 73 -5.48 -8.59 -8.20
C PHE A 73 -4.15 -9.13 -8.68
N GLN A 74 -4.15 -9.92 -9.77
CA GLN A 74 -2.92 -10.47 -10.32
C GLN A 74 -1.95 -9.36 -10.75
N LYS A 75 -2.47 -8.32 -11.36
CA LYS A 75 -1.66 -7.17 -11.75
C LYS A 75 -1.03 -6.48 -10.54
N PHE A 76 -1.80 -6.31 -9.47
CA PHE A 76 -1.31 -5.76 -8.21
C PHE A 76 -0.25 -6.68 -7.58
N GLU A 77 -0.52 -7.99 -7.59
CA GLU A 77 0.41 -8.98 -7.04
C GLU A 77 1.76 -8.93 -7.74
N GLU A 78 1.78 -8.82 -9.06
CA GLU A 78 3.01 -8.72 -9.83
C GLU A 78 3.84 -7.51 -9.40
N LEU A 79 3.20 -6.36 -9.21
CA LEU A 79 3.86 -5.15 -8.73
C LEU A 79 4.46 -5.38 -7.34
N CYS A 80 3.73 -6.03 -6.45
CA CYS A 80 4.21 -6.31 -5.10
C CYS A 80 5.41 -7.25 -5.10
N ILE A 81 5.36 -8.31 -5.90
CA ILE A 81 6.46 -9.25 -6.01
C ILE A 81 7.71 -8.56 -6.55
N GLU A 82 7.58 -7.72 -7.57
CA GLU A 82 8.69 -6.98 -8.15
C GLU A 82 9.37 -6.06 -7.12
N ASN A 83 8.62 -5.58 -6.14
CA ASN A 83 9.14 -4.70 -5.11
C ASN A 83 9.48 -5.42 -3.80
N GLY A 84 9.50 -6.75 -3.81
CA GLY A 84 9.97 -7.56 -2.69
C GLY A 84 8.98 -7.75 -1.56
N TYR A 85 7.70 -7.53 -1.79
CA TYR A 85 6.67 -7.76 -0.78
C TYR A 85 6.25 -9.22 -0.73
N LYS A 86 5.97 -9.71 0.49
CA LYS A 86 5.50 -11.08 0.73
C LYS A 86 4.13 -11.12 1.37
N GLU A 87 3.59 -9.96 1.71
CA GLU A 87 2.33 -9.84 2.43
C GLU A 87 1.54 -8.69 1.85
N VAL A 88 0.24 -8.88 1.65
CA VAL A 88 -0.65 -7.84 1.13
C VAL A 88 -1.93 -7.83 1.95
N ASN A 89 -2.64 -6.71 1.89
CA ASN A 89 -3.94 -6.54 2.51
C ASN A 89 -4.98 -6.28 1.41
N ILE A 90 -6.13 -6.92 1.52
CA ILE A 90 -7.17 -6.81 0.50
C ILE A 90 -8.35 -6.01 1.07
N ASN A 91 -8.71 -4.95 0.37
CA ASN A 91 -9.89 -4.14 0.65
C ASN A 91 -10.90 -4.35 -0.47
N MET A 92 -11.96 -5.11 -0.20
CA MET A 92 -13.03 -5.39 -1.15
C MET A 92 -14.35 -4.76 -0.75
N GLY A 93 -14.37 -4.12 0.41
CA GLY A 93 -15.60 -3.74 1.08
C GLY A 93 -16.07 -2.32 0.86
N CYS A 94 -15.51 -1.60 -0.10
CA CYS A 94 -15.94 -0.23 -0.34
C CYS A 94 -17.14 -0.23 -1.29
N PRO A 95 -18.37 0.03 -0.80
CA PRO A 95 -19.55 0.05 -1.65
C PRO A 95 -19.68 1.38 -2.36
N TYR A 96 -18.69 1.74 -3.16
CA TYR A 96 -18.79 2.95 -3.97
C TYR A 96 -19.63 2.69 -5.20
N PRO A 97 -20.51 3.61 -5.50
CA PRO A 97 -21.16 3.60 -6.80
C PRO A 97 -20.16 3.79 -7.91
#